data_bc70957730854730d3d278469ebf7868
#
_entry.id   bc70957730854730d3d278469ebf7868
#
_cell.length_a   1.000
_cell.length_b   1.000
_cell.length_c   1.000
_cell.angle_alpha   90.00
_cell.angle_beta   90.00
_cell.angle_gamma   90.00
#
_symmetry.space_group_name_H-M   'P 1'
#
loop_
_entity.id
_entity.type
_entity.pdbx_description
1 polymer ?
#
loop_
_entity_poly.entity_id
_entity_poly.type
_entity_poly.pdbx_seq_one_letter_code
_entity_poly.pdbx_strand_id
1 'polypeptide(L)'
;MCMFDENIIAITNRKLVQGDFLGQIEKIYQSGVKKLILREKDLPPEAYVSLALKVQEISLAYHVQLIWHFFVEEAAEQGAECIHLPLERARQYKDYLKNFISLGISAHSIEQVKEAEDLGADYVTFGHVFETDCKKGLAPKGIEALCKVCRASNIPVYGLGGITLENRKEVMDAGAAGYCMMSGVMGSFI
;
A
#
# COMPACT_ATOMS: atom_id res chain seq x y z
N MET A 1 24.00 0.47 -3.12
CA MET A 1 23.30 -0.83 -3.20
C MET A 1 21.88 -0.58 -2.71
N CYS A 2 20.84 -0.89 -3.51
CA CYS A 2 19.45 -0.67 -3.07
C CYS A 2 19.16 -1.59 -1.87
N MET A 3 18.53 -1.05 -0.83
CA MET A 3 18.14 -1.79 0.37
C MET A 3 16.92 -2.67 0.12
N PHE A 4 16.00 -2.18 -0.72
CA PHE A 4 14.77 -2.87 -1.10
C PHE A 4 14.84 -3.38 -2.54
N ASP A 5 14.15 -4.49 -2.76
CA ASP A 5 13.87 -5.04 -4.09
C ASP A 5 12.60 -4.40 -4.69
N GLU A 6 12.31 -4.69 -5.94
CA GLU A 6 11.16 -4.15 -6.68
C GLU A 6 9.79 -4.67 -6.21
N ASN A 7 9.79 -5.68 -5.33
CA ASN A 7 8.55 -6.32 -4.85
C ASN A 7 7.91 -5.58 -3.68
N ILE A 8 8.56 -4.54 -3.15
CA ILE A 8 8.02 -3.74 -2.06
C ILE A 8 7.02 -2.70 -2.56
N ILE A 9 5.93 -2.53 -1.79
CA ILE A 9 5.12 -1.31 -1.78
C ILE A 9 5.33 -0.63 -0.43
N ALA A 10 5.92 0.57 -0.44
CA ALA A 10 6.03 1.37 0.77
C ALA A 10 4.68 2.04 1.09
N ILE A 11 4.33 2.10 2.36
CA ILE A 11 3.09 2.76 2.82
C ILE A 11 3.46 3.86 3.80
N THR A 12 2.93 5.05 3.60
CA THR A 12 3.22 6.17 4.50
C THR A 12 2.40 6.14 5.79
N ASN A 13 2.98 6.73 6.80
CA ASN A 13 2.33 7.21 8.02
C ASN A 13 3.20 8.31 8.61
N ARG A 14 2.84 9.58 8.36
CA ARG A 14 3.64 10.74 8.79
C ARG A 14 3.86 10.82 10.30
N LYS A 15 2.99 10.17 11.11
CA LYS A 15 3.12 10.14 12.57
C LYS A 15 4.30 9.30 13.07
N LEU A 16 4.88 8.47 12.20
CA LEU A 16 6.07 7.68 12.51
C LEU A 16 7.37 8.40 12.15
N VAL A 17 7.28 9.52 11.44
CA VAL A 17 8.46 10.28 11.01
C VAL A 17 8.85 11.29 12.08
N GLN A 18 10.11 11.28 12.45
CA GLN A 18 10.71 12.32 13.30
C GLN A 18 11.36 13.38 12.40
N GLY A 19 10.69 14.53 12.23
CA GLY A 19 11.21 15.63 11.42
C GLY A 19 10.54 15.79 10.07
N ASP A 20 11.33 15.96 9.01
CA ASP A 20 10.83 16.26 7.67
C ASP A 20 10.24 15.03 6.97
N PHE A 21 8.93 15.05 6.75
CA PHE A 21 8.21 13.97 6.06
C PHE A 21 8.62 13.85 4.58
N LEU A 22 8.77 14.97 3.86
CA LEU A 22 9.14 14.93 2.45
C LEU A 22 10.56 14.42 2.27
N GLY A 23 11.48 14.85 3.13
CA GLY A 23 12.84 14.31 3.16
C GLY A 23 12.87 12.80 3.48
N GLN A 24 11.94 12.30 4.31
CA GLN A 24 11.80 10.86 4.52
C GLN A 24 11.31 10.12 3.26
N ILE A 25 10.38 10.71 2.49
CA ILE A 25 9.93 10.17 1.20
C ILE A 25 11.11 10.05 0.23
N GLU A 26 11.95 11.08 0.11
CA GLU A 26 13.14 11.03 -0.75
C GLU A 26 14.10 9.90 -0.34
N LYS A 27 14.37 9.73 0.95
CA LYS A 27 15.21 8.62 1.44
C LYS A 27 14.63 7.25 1.07
N ILE A 28 13.30 7.08 1.20
CA ILE A 28 12.61 5.86 0.80
C ILE A 28 12.84 5.60 -0.70
N TYR A 29 12.74 6.61 -1.56
CA TYR A 29 12.95 6.45 -2.99
C TYR A 29 14.41 6.14 -3.33
N GLN A 30 15.35 6.79 -2.65
CA GLN A 30 16.79 6.51 -2.78
C GLN A 30 17.17 5.09 -2.35
N SER A 31 16.39 4.47 -1.46
CA SER A 31 16.61 3.09 -0.99
C SER A 31 16.18 2.01 -1.99
N GLY A 32 15.60 2.39 -3.14
CA GLY A 32 15.21 1.48 -4.23
C GLY A 32 13.72 1.21 -4.38
N VAL A 33 12.88 1.77 -3.49
CA VAL A 33 11.43 1.64 -3.58
C VAL A 33 10.91 2.22 -4.90
N LYS A 34 10.00 1.49 -5.58
CA LYS A 34 9.38 1.89 -6.85
C LYS A 34 7.87 2.15 -6.77
N LYS A 35 7.23 1.81 -5.65
CA LYS A 35 5.80 2.03 -5.43
C LYS A 35 5.55 2.55 -4.03
N LEU A 36 4.79 3.65 -3.90
CA LEU A 36 4.45 4.26 -2.62
C LEU A 36 2.95 4.49 -2.53
N ILE A 37 2.30 3.94 -1.50
CA ILE A 37 0.93 4.30 -1.12
C ILE A 37 0.99 5.47 -0.13
N LEU A 38 0.44 6.63 -0.50
CA LEU A 38 0.32 7.80 0.36
C LEU A 38 -0.90 7.66 1.28
N ARG A 39 -0.69 7.04 2.43
CA ARG A 39 -1.76 6.71 3.38
C ARG A 39 -1.81 7.68 4.56
N GLU A 40 -2.45 8.83 4.35
CA GLU A 40 -2.62 9.89 5.35
C GLU A 40 -4.11 10.23 5.57
N LYS A 41 -4.94 9.20 5.74
CA LYS A 41 -6.41 9.25 5.79
C LYS A 41 -7.00 10.03 6.98
N ASP A 42 -6.20 10.49 7.90
CA ASP A 42 -6.58 11.33 9.03
C ASP A 42 -6.41 12.83 8.73
N LEU A 43 -5.92 13.18 7.55
CA LEU A 43 -5.92 14.55 7.05
C LEU A 43 -7.31 14.95 6.53
N PRO A 44 -7.66 16.24 6.62
CA PRO A 44 -8.75 16.78 5.80
C PRO A 44 -8.44 16.62 4.30
N PRO A 45 -9.46 16.48 3.42
CA PRO A 45 -9.24 16.25 1.99
C PRO A 45 -8.30 17.26 1.33
N GLU A 46 -8.49 18.56 1.56
CA GLU A 46 -7.66 19.63 1.01
C GLU A 46 -6.19 19.54 1.45
N ALA A 47 -5.95 19.20 2.71
CA ALA A 47 -4.60 19.01 3.22
C ALA A 47 -3.95 17.75 2.64
N TYR A 48 -4.72 16.69 2.42
CA TYR A 48 -4.26 15.49 1.75
C TYR A 48 -3.87 15.78 0.30
N VAL A 49 -4.71 16.48 -0.46
CA VAL A 49 -4.41 16.90 -1.84
C VAL A 49 -3.13 17.73 -1.90
N SER A 50 -3.01 18.75 -1.04
CA SER A 50 -1.79 19.57 -0.99
C SER A 50 -0.53 18.75 -0.72
N LEU A 51 -0.61 17.76 0.15
CA LEU A 51 0.50 16.84 0.43
C LEU A 51 0.78 15.91 -0.75
N ALA A 52 -0.28 15.34 -1.34
CA ALA A 52 -0.17 14.40 -2.45
C ALA A 52 0.51 15.05 -3.67
N LEU A 53 0.19 16.28 -4.00
CA LEU A 53 0.83 17.01 -5.09
C LEU A 53 2.33 17.21 -4.84
N LYS A 54 2.74 17.56 -3.63
CA LYS A 54 4.18 17.66 -3.27
C LYS A 54 4.90 16.31 -3.38
N VAL A 55 4.27 15.24 -2.90
CA VAL A 55 4.83 13.89 -3.02
C VAL A 55 4.87 13.45 -4.48
N GLN A 56 3.90 13.84 -5.30
CA GLN A 56 3.86 13.55 -6.74
C GLN A 56 5.07 14.18 -7.47
N GLU A 57 5.42 15.43 -7.17
CA GLU A 57 6.61 16.08 -7.74
C GLU A 57 7.89 15.28 -7.44
N ILE A 58 8.05 14.88 -6.18
CA ILE A 58 9.20 14.05 -5.77
C ILE A 58 9.15 12.69 -6.48
N SER A 59 7.97 12.05 -6.54
CA SER A 59 7.79 10.74 -7.17
C SER A 59 8.19 10.76 -8.65
N LEU A 60 7.83 11.80 -9.37
CA LEU A 60 8.22 11.99 -10.76
C LEU A 60 9.75 12.11 -10.92
N ALA A 61 10.42 12.88 -10.05
CA ALA A 61 11.87 13.06 -10.09
C ALA A 61 12.63 11.74 -9.84
N TYR A 62 12.08 10.85 -9.03
CA TYR A 62 12.68 9.53 -8.70
C TYR A 62 12.14 8.36 -9.53
N HIS A 63 11.22 8.60 -10.47
CA HIS A 63 10.54 7.57 -11.25
C HIS A 63 9.87 6.51 -10.37
N VAL A 64 9.14 6.96 -9.33
CA VAL A 64 8.39 6.12 -8.41
C VAL A 64 6.89 6.27 -8.67
N GLN A 65 6.17 5.17 -8.71
CA GLN A 65 4.71 5.17 -8.82
C GLN A 65 4.09 5.62 -7.50
N LEU A 66 3.48 6.81 -7.50
CA LEU A 66 2.66 7.27 -6.40
C LEU A 66 1.26 6.66 -6.50
N ILE A 67 0.80 6.03 -5.44
CA ILE A 67 -0.54 5.44 -5.32
C ILE A 67 -1.30 6.26 -4.28
N TRP A 68 -2.34 6.96 -4.71
CA TRP A 68 -3.22 7.70 -3.83
C TRP A 68 -4.01 6.73 -2.95
N HIS A 69 -4.52 7.21 -1.82
CA HIS A 69 -5.21 6.32 -0.89
C HIS A 69 -6.44 7.01 -0.27
N PHE A 70 -7.58 6.30 -0.26
CA PHE A 70 -8.80 6.66 0.45
C PHE A 70 -9.63 7.80 -0.17
N PHE A 71 -9.06 8.92 -0.60
CA PHE A 71 -9.73 10.12 -1.11
C PHE A 71 -10.00 9.95 -2.62
N VAL A 72 -11.15 9.34 -2.95
CA VAL A 72 -11.46 8.89 -4.33
C VAL A 72 -11.82 10.05 -5.24
N GLU A 73 -12.69 10.96 -4.76
CA GLU A 73 -13.16 12.11 -5.54
C GLU A 73 -12.01 13.06 -5.80
N GLU A 74 -11.26 13.41 -4.76
CA GLU A 74 -10.10 14.28 -4.86
C GLU A 74 -9.00 13.69 -5.75
N ALA A 75 -8.75 12.39 -5.65
CA ALA A 75 -7.79 11.71 -6.52
C ALA A 75 -8.21 11.77 -7.99
N ALA A 76 -9.49 11.54 -8.29
CA ALA A 76 -10.04 11.61 -9.64
C ALA A 76 -9.99 13.05 -10.19
N GLU A 77 -10.34 14.06 -9.39
CA GLU A 77 -10.26 15.49 -9.77
C GLU A 77 -8.84 15.95 -10.08
N GLN A 78 -7.84 15.41 -9.38
CA GLN A 78 -6.43 15.70 -9.63
C GLN A 78 -5.81 14.83 -10.75
N GLY A 79 -6.58 13.95 -11.38
CA GLY A 79 -6.11 13.08 -12.45
C GLY A 79 -5.11 12.02 -11.98
N ALA A 80 -5.24 11.55 -10.74
CA ALA A 80 -4.39 10.49 -10.21
C ALA A 80 -4.57 9.20 -11.02
N GLU A 81 -3.47 8.60 -11.47
CA GLU A 81 -3.49 7.36 -12.25
C GLU A 81 -3.72 6.12 -11.37
N CYS A 82 -3.26 6.14 -10.12
CA CYS A 82 -3.22 4.98 -9.25
C CYS A 82 -3.86 5.27 -7.89
N ILE A 83 -4.74 4.37 -7.45
CA ILE A 83 -5.38 4.47 -6.13
C ILE A 83 -5.39 3.12 -5.41
N HIS A 84 -5.28 3.16 -4.08
CA HIS A 84 -5.47 2.00 -3.22
C HIS A 84 -6.57 2.26 -2.19
N LEU A 85 -7.54 1.37 -2.09
CA LEU A 85 -8.73 1.58 -1.27
C LEU A 85 -8.96 0.43 -0.27
N PRO A 86 -9.50 0.71 0.92
CA PRO A 86 -10.24 -0.29 1.68
C PRO A 86 -11.41 -0.80 0.85
N LEU A 87 -11.75 -2.10 0.94
CA LEU A 87 -12.85 -2.71 0.17
C LEU A 87 -14.17 -1.94 0.33
N GLU A 88 -14.47 -1.49 1.54
CA GLU A 88 -15.67 -0.69 1.82
C GLU A 88 -15.74 0.61 1.01
N ARG A 89 -14.60 1.30 0.89
CA ARG A 89 -14.52 2.52 0.05
C ARG A 89 -14.68 2.18 -1.43
N ALA A 90 -14.08 1.08 -1.89
CA ALA A 90 -14.24 0.64 -3.28
C ALA A 90 -15.71 0.35 -3.62
N ARG A 91 -16.46 -0.29 -2.71
CA ARG A 91 -17.92 -0.48 -2.86
C ARG A 91 -18.67 0.83 -2.98
N GLN A 92 -18.38 1.77 -2.07
CA GLN A 92 -19.06 3.08 -2.02
C GLN A 92 -18.83 3.90 -3.28
N TYR A 93 -17.64 3.83 -3.87
CA TYR A 93 -17.21 4.65 -5.00
C TYR A 93 -17.07 3.86 -6.30
N LYS A 94 -17.84 2.78 -6.47
CA LYS A 94 -17.76 1.88 -7.61
C LYS A 94 -17.73 2.58 -8.97
N ASP A 95 -18.55 3.63 -9.15
CA ASP A 95 -18.66 4.36 -10.42
C ASP A 95 -17.41 5.20 -10.73
N TYR A 96 -16.61 5.53 -9.73
CA TYR A 96 -15.35 6.28 -9.89
C TYR A 96 -14.16 5.40 -10.24
N LEU A 97 -14.21 4.08 -9.94
CA LEU A 97 -13.05 3.19 -10.05
C LEU A 97 -12.46 3.15 -11.46
N LYS A 98 -13.29 3.28 -12.48
CA LYS A 98 -12.90 3.35 -13.90
C LYS A 98 -12.05 4.57 -14.27
N ASN A 99 -11.96 5.58 -13.41
CA ASN A 99 -11.14 6.77 -13.64
C ASN A 99 -9.65 6.51 -13.37
N PHE A 100 -9.31 5.40 -12.72
CA PHE A 100 -7.94 5.06 -12.37
C PHE A 100 -7.39 4.01 -13.32
N ILE A 101 -6.12 4.14 -13.68
CA ILE A 101 -5.37 3.17 -14.49
C ILE A 101 -5.01 1.96 -13.65
N SER A 102 -4.73 2.15 -12.36
CA SER A 102 -4.42 1.06 -11.43
C SER A 102 -5.18 1.20 -10.12
N LEU A 103 -5.89 0.13 -9.76
CA LEU A 103 -6.70 0.01 -8.55
C LEU A 103 -6.15 -1.09 -7.65
N GLY A 104 -5.71 -0.73 -6.46
CA GLY A 104 -5.41 -1.67 -5.39
C GLY A 104 -6.53 -1.72 -4.35
N ILE A 105 -6.83 -2.89 -3.81
CA ILE A 105 -7.84 -3.05 -2.74
C ILE A 105 -7.26 -3.85 -1.57
N SER A 106 -7.55 -3.37 -0.34
CA SER A 106 -7.24 -4.12 0.87
C SER A 106 -8.29 -5.20 1.13
N ALA A 107 -7.86 -6.47 1.25
CA ALA A 107 -8.71 -7.62 1.51
C ALA A 107 -8.23 -8.39 2.74
N HIS A 108 -9.16 -9.07 3.42
CA HIS A 108 -8.90 -9.81 4.65
C HIS A 108 -9.41 -11.26 4.64
N SER A 109 -10.00 -11.70 3.54
CA SER A 109 -10.43 -13.09 3.31
C SER A 109 -10.41 -13.41 1.82
N ILE A 110 -10.57 -14.68 1.46
CA ILE A 110 -10.68 -15.11 0.05
C ILE A 110 -11.91 -14.50 -0.61
N GLU A 111 -13.04 -14.43 0.09
CA GLU A 111 -14.28 -13.83 -0.41
C GLU A 111 -14.08 -12.35 -0.74
N GLN A 112 -13.35 -11.62 0.13
CA GLN A 112 -13.02 -10.22 -0.13
C GLN A 112 -12.06 -10.04 -1.31
N VAL A 113 -11.15 -10.98 -1.53
CA VAL A 113 -10.29 -10.97 -2.73
C VAL A 113 -11.12 -11.16 -3.99
N LYS A 114 -12.05 -12.12 -4.00
CA LYS A 114 -12.96 -12.32 -5.15
C LYS A 114 -13.82 -11.11 -5.43
N GLU A 115 -14.34 -10.49 -4.39
CA GLU A 115 -15.08 -9.23 -4.54
C GLU A 115 -14.21 -8.08 -5.07
N ALA A 116 -12.95 -7.99 -4.65
CA ALA A 116 -12.02 -7.01 -5.19
C ALA A 116 -11.74 -7.25 -6.68
N GLU A 117 -11.61 -8.52 -7.10
CA GLU A 117 -11.51 -8.91 -8.51
C GLU A 117 -12.75 -8.46 -9.30
N ASP A 118 -13.96 -8.68 -8.76
CA ASP A 118 -15.23 -8.26 -9.38
C ASP A 118 -15.38 -6.73 -9.49
N LEU A 119 -14.74 -5.99 -8.57
CA LEU A 119 -14.66 -4.53 -8.62
C LEU A 119 -13.58 -4.00 -9.58
N GLY A 120 -12.82 -4.88 -10.22
CA GLY A 120 -11.77 -4.54 -11.17
C GLY A 120 -10.43 -4.17 -10.55
N ALA A 121 -10.12 -4.69 -9.36
CA ALA A 121 -8.81 -4.48 -8.75
C ALA A 121 -7.70 -5.13 -9.58
N ASP A 122 -6.59 -4.40 -9.78
CA ASP A 122 -5.38 -4.92 -10.43
C ASP A 122 -4.49 -5.69 -9.46
N TYR A 123 -4.62 -5.42 -8.17
CA TYR A 123 -3.93 -6.14 -7.10
C TYR A 123 -4.67 -6.00 -5.77
N VAL A 124 -4.38 -6.88 -4.85
CA VAL A 124 -4.86 -6.77 -3.46
C VAL A 124 -3.71 -6.75 -2.46
N THR A 125 -3.92 -6.05 -1.34
CA THR A 125 -3.11 -6.25 -0.15
C THR A 125 -3.84 -7.15 0.83
N PHE A 126 -3.15 -8.15 1.39
CA PHE A 126 -3.73 -9.09 2.34
C PHE A 126 -2.97 -9.06 3.68
N GLY A 127 -3.69 -8.91 4.78
CA GLY A 127 -3.04 -8.90 6.11
C GLY A 127 -4.01 -8.70 7.27
N HIS A 128 -3.44 -8.57 8.47
CA HIS A 128 -1.98 -8.53 8.76
C HIS A 128 -1.43 -9.95 8.87
N VAL A 129 -0.28 -10.17 8.24
CA VAL A 129 0.33 -11.52 8.16
C VAL A 129 1.04 -11.89 9.44
N PHE A 130 1.84 -10.99 10.01
CA PHE A 130 2.57 -11.15 11.27
C PHE A 130 2.06 -10.18 12.33
N GLU A 131 2.44 -10.38 13.57
CA GLU A 131 2.14 -9.42 14.66
C GLU A 131 2.64 -8.02 14.32
N THR A 132 1.85 -7.02 14.68
CA THR A 132 2.17 -5.61 14.39
C THR A 132 1.54 -4.68 15.41
N ASP A 133 2.28 -3.65 15.80
CA ASP A 133 1.78 -2.60 16.69
C ASP A 133 0.55 -1.84 16.13
N CYS A 134 0.40 -1.82 14.80
CA CYS A 134 -0.74 -1.17 14.16
C CYS A 134 -2.08 -1.89 14.38
N LYS A 135 -2.05 -3.14 14.84
CA LYS A 135 -3.24 -3.96 15.13
C LYS A 135 -3.08 -4.73 16.45
N LYS A 136 -2.65 -4.03 17.51
CA LYS A 136 -2.51 -4.62 18.85
C LYS A 136 -3.79 -5.33 19.30
N GLY A 137 -3.62 -6.55 19.81
CA GLY A 137 -4.72 -7.36 20.33
C GLY A 137 -5.51 -8.16 19.30
N LEU A 138 -5.19 -8.05 18.00
CA LEU A 138 -5.74 -8.91 16.96
C LEU A 138 -4.72 -9.97 16.56
N ALA A 139 -5.15 -11.24 16.53
CA ALA A 139 -4.28 -12.32 16.06
C ALA A 139 -3.90 -12.13 14.58
N PRO A 140 -2.63 -12.34 14.21
CA PRO A 140 -2.21 -12.32 12.81
C PRO A 140 -2.87 -13.44 12.02
N LYS A 141 -3.07 -13.22 10.73
CA LYS A 141 -3.65 -14.24 9.83
C LYS A 141 -2.67 -15.38 9.52
N GLY A 142 -1.39 -15.09 9.56
CA GLY A 142 -0.31 -16.05 9.32
C GLY A 142 -0.03 -16.31 7.83
N ILE A 143 1.13 -16.95 7.61
CA ILE A 143 1.63 -17.31 6.27
C ILE A 143 0.73 -18.35 5.58
N GLU A 144 0.13 -19.28 6.31
CA GLU A 144 -0.78 -20.27 5.72
C GLU A 144 -2.03 -19.64 5.10
N ALA A 145 -2.59 -18.61 5.76
CA ALA A 145 -3.73 -17.88 5.22
C ALA A 145 -3.34 -17.07 3.98
N LEU A 146 -2.16 -16.44 4.00
CA LEU A 146 -1.61 -15.76 2.82
C LEU A 146 -1.45 -16.73 1.65
N CYS A 147 -0.85 -17.91 1.88
CA CYS A 147 -0.67 -18.92 0.85
C CYS A 147 -2.01 -19.37 0.23
N LYS A 148 -3.05 -19.59 1.05
CA LYS A 148 -4.39 -19.93 0.56
C LYS A 148 -5.00 -18.82 -0.30
N VAL A 149 -4.83 -17.57 0.11
CA VAL A 149 -5.30 -16.40 -0.64
C VAL A 149 -4.55 -16.26 -1.96
N CYS A 150 -3.22 -16.40 -1.97
CA CYS A 150 -2.43 -16.32 -3.21
C CYS A 150 -2.86 -17.39 -4.23
N ARG A 151 -3.16 -18.61 -3.76
CA ARG A 151 -3.64 -19.70 -4.65
C ARG A 151 -5.05 -19.48 -5.18
N ALA A 152 -5.90 -18.79 -4.42
CA ALA A 152 -7.28 -18.52 -4.79
C ALA A 152 -7.46 -17.28 -5.65
N SER A 153 -6.49 -16.37 -5.64
CA SER A 153 -6.54 -15.09 -6.35
C SER A 153 -6.13 -15.24 -7.82
N ASN A 154 -6.83 -14.52 -8.71
CA ASN A 154 -6.45 -14.37 -10.12
C ASN A 154 -5.58 -13.13 -10.37
N ILE A 155 -5.44 -12.27 -9.36
CA ILE A 155 -4.66 -11.02 -9.44
C ILE A 155 -3.53 -11.05 -8.40
N PRO A 156 -2.47 -10.24 -8.57
CA PRO A 156 -1.35 -10.16 -7.65
C PRO A 156 -1.77 -9.87 -6.21
N VAL A 157 -1.24 -10.64 -5.26
CA VAL A 157 -1.45 -10.47 -3.81
C VAL A 157 -0.18 -9.96 -3.17
N TYR A 158 -0.28 -8.87 -2.42
CA TYR A 158 0.83 -8.33 -1.62
C TYR A 158 0.57 -8.57 -0.14
N GLY A 159 1.52 -9.21 0.56
CA GLY A 159 1.43 -9.41 2.01
C GLY A 159 1.56 -8.08 2.75
N LEU A 160 0.81 -7.88 3.84
CA LEU A 160 0.85 -6.67 4.67
C LEU A 160 0.78 -7.01 6.15
N GLY A 161 1.52 -6.26 6.97
CA GLY A 161 1.47 -6.29 8.43
C GLY A 161 2.56 -7.13 9.09
N GLY A 162 3.39 -6.47 9.89
CA GLY A 162 4.52 -7.07 10.62
C GLY A 162 5.65 -7.58 9.73
N ILE A 163 5.70 -7.14 8.48
CA ILE A 163 6.73 -7.58 7.52
C ILE A 163 7.98 -6.73 7.71
N THR A 164 9.14 -7.39 7.77
CA THR A 164 10.47 -6.83 7.92
C THR A 164 11.39 -7.36 6.82
N LEU A 165 12.62 -6.85 6.76
CA LEU A 165 13.62 -7.35 5.80
C LEU A 165 14.00 -8.82 6.06
N GLU A 166 13.89 -9.27 7.31
CA GLU A 166 14.24 -10.63 7.74
C GLU A 166 13.16 -11.64 7.33
N ASN A 167 11.86 -11.29 7.50
CA ASN A 167 10.75 -12.23 7.28
C ASN A 167 10.08 -12.10 5.89
N ARG A 168 10.45 -11.09 5.08
CA ARG A 168 9.84 -10.88 3.74
C ARG A 168 9.95 -12.09 2.82
N LYS A 169 11.01 -12.90 3.00
CA LYS A 169 11.20 -14.10 2.19
C LYS A 169 10.07 -15.11 2.41
N GLU A 170 9.57 -15.27 3.63
CA GLU A 170 8.45 -16.15 3.93
C GLU A 170 7.17 -15.72 3.19
N VAL A 171 6.96 -14.40 3.04
CA VAL A 171 5.84 -13.84 2.28
C VAL A 171 5.94 -14.19 0.81
N MET A 172 7.13 -14.05 0.22
CA MET A 172 7.39 -14.40 -1.18
C MET A 172 7.25 -15.91 -1.42
N ASP A 173 7.80 -16.73 -0.52
CA ASP A 173 7.71 -18.19 -0.59
C ASP A 173 6.25 -18.70 -0.45
N ALA A 174 5.36 -17.93 0.17
CA ALA A 174 3.92 -18.21 0.23
C ALA A 174 3.18 -17.96 -1.10
N GLY A 175 3.86 -17.43 -2.12
CA GLY A 175 3.31 -17.13 -3.44
C GLY A 175 2.79 -15.72 -3.61
N ALA A 176 3.09 -14.80 -2.70
CA ALA A 176 2.76 -13.40 -2.86
C ALA A 176 3.59 -12.77 -4.00
N ALA A 177 2.99 -11.83 -4.72
CA ALA A 177 3.67 -11.03 -5.75
C ALA A 177 4.64 -10.00 -5.15
N GLY A 178 4.48 -9.71 -3.86
CA GLY A 178 5.31 -8.77 -3.14
C GLY A 178 4.81 -8.56 -1.71
N TYR A 179 5.32 -7.52 -1.09
CA TYR A 179 5.01 -7.18 0.29
C TYR A 179 4.90 -5.68 0.51
N CYS A 180 4.12 -5.30 1.54
CA CYS A 180 3.94 -3.91 1.94
C CYS A 180 4.63 -3.66 3.29
N MET A 181 5.36 -2.55 3.40
CA MET A 181 5.96 -2.11 4.66
C MET A 181 5.55 -0.67 4.98
N MET A 182 5.22 -0.41 6.25
CA MET A 182 4.90 0.92 6.76
C MET A 182 5.88 1.37 7.83
N SER A 183 5.87 0.77 9.02
CA SER A 183 6.77 1.15 10.11
C SER A 183 8.25 0.94 9.77
N GLY A 184 8.57 -0.13 9.05
CA GLY A 184 9.93 -0.42 8.63
C GLY A 184 10.49 0.55 7.56
N VAL A 185 9.64 1.37 6.90
CA VAL A 185 10.08 2.39 5.94
C VAL A 185 9.90 3.82 6.44
N MET A 186 9.00 4.04 7.40
CA MET A 186 8.69 5.38 7.93
C MET A 186 9.41 5.68 9.24
N GLY A 187 9.82 4.67 9.98
CA GLY A 187 10.66 4.84 11.17
C GLY A 187 12.10 5.23 10.81
N SER A 188 12.93 5.38 11.80
CA SER A 188 14.35 5.74 11.61
C SER A 188 15.08 4.65 10.81
N PHE A 189 14.98 4.77 9.52
CA PHE A 189 15.86 4.15 8.59
C PHE A 189 17.12 4.97 8.55
N ILE A 190 18.16 4.43 9.10
CA ILE A 190 19.48 5.03 9.05
C ILE A 190 19.69 6.11 10.09
#